data_1eaf65d39c51731fca26bb234ada1d1e
#
_entry.id   1eaf65d39c51731fca26bb234ada1d1e
#
_cell.length_a   1.000
_cell.length_b   1.000
_cell.length_c   1.000
_cell.angle_alpha   90.00
_cell.angle_beta   90.00
_cell.angle_gamma   90.00
#
_symmetry.space_group_name_H-M   'P 1'
#
loop_
_entity.id
_entity.type
_entity.pdbx_description
1 polymer ?
#
loop_
_entity_poly.entity_id
_entity_poly.type
_entity_poly.pdbx_seq_one_letter_code
_entity_poly.pdbx_strand_id
1 'polypeptide(L)' 'MEEEQEFEMGLPNGVGEAMLAHTIEKFDVKLEHTEFGPKLVGSYEELEKAKQYIADAIAKRLKELKWRFTR' A
#
# COMPACT_ATOMS: atom_id res chain seq x y z
N MET A 1 17.16 15.43 -19.41
CA MET A 1 16.59 15.09 -18.45
C MET A 1 15.79 13.97 -18.60
N GLU A 2 15.61 13.23 -17.75
CA GLU A 2 14.84 12.19 -17.94
C GLU A 2 13.57 12.40 -17.47
N GLU A 3 12.62 11.83 -18.03
CA GLU A 3 11.35 11.90 -17.60
C GLU A 3 11.14 11.00 -16.52
N GLU A 4 10.44 11.40 -15.52
CA GLU A 4 10.06 10.53 -14.48
C GLU A 4 9.07 9.61 -14.98
N GLN A 5 9.30 8.33 -14.84
CA GLN A 5 8.33 7.35 -15.22
C GLN A 5 7.43 7.07 -14.07
N GLU A 6 6.15 6.98 -14.32
CA GLU A 6 5.20 6.57 -13.31
C GLU A 6 4.90 5.12 -13.46
N PHE A 7 4.86 4.44 -12.34
CA PHE A 7 4.53 3.02 -12.31
C PHE A 7 3.24 2.84 -11.53
N GLU A 8 2.59 1.72 -11.71
CA GLU A 8 1.34 1.43 -11.02
C GLU A 8 1.51 0.17 -10.22
N MET A 9 0.84 0.13 -9.08
CA MET A 9 0.90 -1.04 -8.24
C MET A 9 -0.48 -1.35 -7.73
N GLY A 10 -0.96 -2.56 -8.00
CA GLY A 10 -2.24 -2.99 -7.46
C GLY A 10 -2.13 -3.20 -5.96
N LEU A 11 -3.25 -3.08 -5.27
CA LEU A 11 -3.25 -3.23 -3.83
C LEU A 11 -3.81 -4.58 -3.46
N PRO A 12 -3.28 -5.19 -2.39
CA PRO A 12 -3.82 -6.47 -1.97
C PRO A 12 -5.17 -6.27 -1.30
N ASN A 13 -5.92 -7.34 -1.20
CA ASN A 13 -7.18 -7.29 -0.52
C ASN A 13 -6.94 -7.02 0.95
N GLY A 14 -7.85 -6.35 1.58
CA GLY A 14 -7.74 -6.12 3.00
C GLY A 14 -7.10 -4.81 3.39
N VAL A 15 -6.73 -4.01 2.41
CA VAL A 15 -6.15 -2.71 2.71
C VAL A 15 -7.29 -1.72 2.89
N GLY A 16 -7.44 -1.18 4.07
CA GLY A 16 -8.52 -0.26 4.35
C GLY A 16 -8.20 1.15 3.92
N GLU A 17 -9.22 1.99 3.92
CA GLU A 17 -9.06 3.36 3.48
C GLU A 17 -8.14 4.14 4.40
N ALA A 18 -8.18 3.86 5.68
CA ALA A 18 -7.31 4.56 6.61
C ALA A 18 -5.85 4.28 6.30
N MET A 19 -5.54 3.02 5.98
CA MET A 19 -4.17 2.66 5.66
C MET A 19 -3.73 3.31 4.36
N LEU A 20 -4.64 3.37 3.39
CA LEU A 20 -4.32 4.02 2.13
C LEU A 20 -4.05 5.50 2.33
N ALA A 21 -4.85 6.15 3.16
CA ALA A 21 -4.63 7.56 3.42
C ALA A 21 -3.27 7.79 4.07
N HIS A 22 -2.91 6.94 5.02
CA HIS A 22 -1.62 7.07 5.67
C HIS A 22 -0.49 6.84 4.68
N THR A 23 -0.66 5.88 3.78
CA THR A 23 0.35 5.57 2.79
C THR A 23 0.58 6.76 1.87
N ILE A 24 -0.51 7.39 1.43
CA ILE A 24 -0.40 8.51 0.53
C ILE A 24 0.28 9.69 1.23
N GLU A 25 0.04 9.85 2.51
CA GLU A 25 0.67 10.92 3.25
C GLU A 25 2.15 10.67 3.49
N LYS A 26 2.51 9.41 3.69
CA LYS A 26 3.88 9.09 4.01
C LYS A 26 4.79 9.04 2.80
N PHE A 27 4.25 8.63 1.67
CA PHE A 27 5.05 8.42 0.48
C PHE A 27 4.50 9.24 -0.67
N ASP A 28 5.36 9.51 -1.63
CA ASP A 28 4.96 10.34 -2.77
C ASP A 28 4.27 9.48 -3.82
N VAL A 29 3.10 8.99 -3.50
CA VAL A 29 2.31 8.16 -4.42
C VAL A 29 0.90 8.70 -4.45
N LYS A 30 0.18 8.36 -5.49
CA LYS A 30 -1.19 8.77 -5.67
C LYS A 30 -2.09 7.56 -5.68
N LEU A 31 -3.31 7.76 -5.23
CA LEU A 31 -4.29 6.70 -5.24
C LEU A 31 -5.23 6.90 -6.40
N GLU A 32 -5.41 5.88 -7.21
CA GLU A 32 -6.35 5.92 -8.31
C GLU A 32 -7.33 4.77 -8.16
N HIS A 33 -8.58 5.05 -8.48
CA HIS A 33 -9.61 4.03 -8.43
C HIS A 33 -9.88 3.54 -9.84
N THR A 34 -9.92 2.22 -10.01
CA THR A 34 -10.19 1.64 -11.31
C THR A 34 -11.32 0.65 -11.18
N GLU A 35 -11.77 0.13 -12.31
CA GLU A 35 -12.79 -0.89 -12.29
C GLU A 35 -12.37 -2.08 -11.49
N PHE A 36 -11.08 -2.34 -11.41
CA PHE A 36 -10.60 -3.51 -10.71
C PHE A 36 -10.18 -3.19 -9.29
N GLY A 37 -10.46 -2.00 -8.81
CA GLY A 37 -10.13 -1.64 -7.45
C GLY A 37 -9.10 -0.54 -7.40
N PRO A 38 -8.68 -0.16 -6.20
CA PRO A 38 -7.72 0.93 -6.06
C PRO A 38 -6.31 0.49 -6.43
N LYS A 39 -5.52 1.42 -6.89
CA LYS A 39 -4.13 1.17 -7.17
C LYS A 39 -3.31 2.40 -6.81
N LEU A 40 -2.03 2.22 -6.59
CA LEU A 40 -1.14 3.32 -6.29
C LEU A 40 -0.27 3.62 -7.51
N VAL A 41 -0.02 4.89 -7.72
CA VAL A 41 0.77 5.35 -8.85
C VAL A 41 1.87 6.24 -8.33
N GLY A 42 3.06 6.06 -8.82
CA GLY A 42 4.18 6.88 -8.40
C GLY A 42 5.48 6.36 -8.97
N SER A 43 6.59 6.89 -8.46
CA SER A 43 7.88 6.42 -8.91
C SER A 43 8.13 5.03 -8.36
N TYR A 44 9.04 4.33 -8.99
CA TYR A 44 9.33 2.97 -8.57
C TYR A 44 9.79 2.93 -7.11
N GLU A 45 10.65 3.86 -6.73
CA GLU A 45 11.16 3.86 -5.37
C GLU A 45 10.08 4.10 -4.35
N GLU A 46 9.19 5.05 -4.63
CA GLU A 46 8.14 5.35 -3.68
C GLU A 46 7.13 4.22 -3.60
N LEU A 47 6.86 3.57 -4.72
CA LEU A 47 5.95 2.43 -4.71
C LEU A 47 6.54 1.27 -3.91
N GLU A 48 7.84 1.06 -4.03
CA GLU A 48 8.47 0.01 -3.26
C GLU A 48 8.37 0.28 -1.76
N LYS A 49 8.58 1.51 -1.36
CA LYS A 49 8.45 1.86 0.04
C LYS A 49 7.02 1.70 0.52
N ALA A 50 6.08 2.12 -0.30
CA ALA A 50 4.67 2.00 0.06
C ALA A 50 4.27 0.54 0.17
N LYS A 51 4.75 -0.28 -0.75
CA LYS A 51 4.46 -1.69 -0.73
C LYS A 51 4.97 -2.34 0.55
N GLN A 52 6.19 -2.00 0.96
CA GLN A 52 6.75 -2.56 2.17
C GLN A 52 5.96 -2.11 3.39
N TYR A 53 5.57 -0.85 3.42
CA TYR A 53 4.79 -0.32 4.51
C TYR A 53 3.46 -1.07 4.66
N ILE A 54 2.78 -1.28 3.54
CA ILE A 54 1.50 -1.96 3.56
C ILE A 54 1.67 -3.43 3.96
N ALA A 55 2.69 -4.07 3.42
CA ALA A 55 2.93 -5.47 3.73
C ALA A 55 3.23 -5.65 5.22
N ASP A 56 4.02 -4.74 5.77
CA ASP A 56 4.34 -4.81 7.18
C ASP A 56 3.10 -4.61 8.04
N ALA A 57 2.25 -3.68 7.65
CA ALA A 57 1.05 -3.40 8.41
C ALA A 57 0.10 -4.60 8.39
N ILE A 58 -0.03 -5.24 7.24
CA ILE A 58 -0.89 -6.40 7.13
C ILE A 58 -0.34 -7.56 7.94
N ALA A 59 0.96 -7.76 7.86
CA ALA A 59 1.59 -8.84 8.61
C ALA A 59 1.42 -8.64 10.11
N LYS A 60 1.53 -7.41 10.55
CA LYS A 60 1.34 -7.11 11.94
C LYS A 60 -0.06 -7.41 12.39
N ARG A 61 -1.03 -7.05 11.58
CA ARG A 61 -2.41 -7.30 11.90
C ARG A 61 -2.71 -8.79 11.98
N LEU A 62 -2.18 -9.56 11.06
CA LEU A 62 -2.38 -10.99 11.08
C LEU A 62 -1.75 -11.61 12.31
N LYS A 63 -0.61 -11.10 12.71
CA LYS A 63 0.06 -11.58 13.88
C LYS A 63 -0.78 -11.33 15.12
N GLU A 64 -1.37 -10.16 15.21
CA GLU A 64 -2.20 -9.84 16.34
C GLU A 64 -3.43 -10.74 16.41
N LEU A 65 -4.03 -11.01 15.27
CA LEU A 65 -5.18 -11.90 15.25
C LEU A 65 -4.80 -13.30 15.66
N LYS A 66 -3.64 -13.76 15.23
CA LYS A 66 -3.18 -15.07 15.60
C LYS A 66 -2.99 -15.18 17.09
N TRP A 67 -2.43 -14.15 17.69
CA TRP A 67 -2.25 -14.13 19.11
C TRP A 67 -3.56 -14.28 19.83
N ARG A 68 -4.59 -13.64 19.37
CA ARG A 68 -5.87 -13.71 20.00
C ARG A 68 -6.46 -15.10 19.96
N PHE A 69 -6.24 -15.80 18.85
CA PHE A 69 -6.86 -17.09 18.69
C PHE A 69 -6.07 -18.23 19.27
N THR A 70 -4.81 -18.05 19.52
CA THR A 70 -4.03 -19.17 20.00
C THR A 70 -3.84 -19.16 21.47
N ARG A 71 -4.60 -18.47 22.23
CA ARG A 71 -4.42 -18.46 23.62
C ARG A 71 -4.86 -19.65 24.30
#